data_c55ee1768fd4fb102711f3de4df4b7de
#
_entry.id   c55ee1768fd4fb102711f3de4df4b7de
#
_cell.length_a   1.000
_cell.length_b   1.000
_cell.length_c   1.000
_cell.angle_alpha   90.00
_cell.angle_beta   90.00
_cell.angle_gamma   90.00
#
_symmetry.space_group_name_H-M   'P 1'
#
loop_
_entity.id
_entity.type
_entity.pdbx_description
1 polymer ?
#
loop_
_entity_poly.entity_id
_entity_poly.type
_entity_poly.pdbx_seq_one_letter_code
_entity_poly.pdbx_strand_id
1 'polypeptide(L)'
;MLEVRNISKSFYRKEALNDVSFTVGKGEIFGLLGPNGAGKTTMIRVINRIVESDSGSVRINGDLMVNDDLKQIGYLPEERGLYKNMTVEAHAMFLGRLRGLSKADVNTKIDYWFDRFEINDWRKKRIEQLSKGMAQKVQFICTVLHEPKLLILDEPFSGFDPVNVELIKQELIEMKAAGKTIILSSHNMKSVEEICDRVVLIDK
;
A
#
# COMPACT_ATOMS: atom_id res chain seq x y z
N MET A 1 1.32 -11.06 12.74
CA MET A 1 1.83 -11.08 11.34
C MET A 1 3.07 -10.22 11.20
N LEU A 2 3.01 -8.92 11.51
CA LEU A 2 4.14 -7.98 11.47
C LEU A 2 4.42 -7.44 12.88
N GLU A 3 5.70 -7.35 13.25
CA GLU A 3 6.14 -6.70 14.48
C GLU A 3 7.17 -5.63 14.14
N VAL A 4 6.95 -4.44 14.64
CA VAL A 4 7.88 -3.31 14.63
C VAL A 4 8.36 -3.11 16.06
N ARG A 5 9.69 -3.14 16.28
CA ARG A 5 10.29 -3.05 17.62
C ARG A 5 11.33 -1.96 17.69
N ASN A 6 11.10 -0.97 18.52
CA ASN A 6 12.03 0.10 18.90
C ASN A 6 12.68 0.80 17.68
N ILE A 7 11.88 1.05 16.65
CA ILE A 7 12.35 1.71 15.43
C ILE A 7 12.60 3.19 15.70
N SER A 8 13.84 3.61 15.46
CA SER A 8 14.23 5.01 15.42
C SER A 8 14.85 5.35 14.06
N LYS A 9 14.58 6.56 13.58
CA LYS A 9 15.11 7.08 12.32
C LYS A 9 15.25 8.59 12.35
N SER A 10 16.45 9.06 12.02
CA SER A 10 16.77 10.48 11.87
C SER A 10 17.27 10.76 10.45
N PHE A 11 16.92 11.95 9.95
CA PHE A 11 17.45 12.50 8.70
C PHE A 11 18.18 13.81 9.02
N TYR A 12 19.50 13.82 8.87
CA TYR A 12 20.36 14.93 9.29
C TYR A 12 20.13 15.29 10.78
N ARG A 13 19.44 16.40 11.06
CA ARG A 13 19.17 16.88 12.43
C ARG A 13 17.71 16.71 12.85
N LYS A 14 16.88 16.08 12.01
CA LYS A 14 15.47 15.90 12.27
C LYS A 14 15.18 14.44 12.59
N GLU A 15 14.76 14.18 13.81
CA GLU A 15 14.23 12.89 14.20
C GLU A 15 12.86 12.68 13.54
N ALA A 16 12.71 11.61 12.78
CA ALA A 16 11.48 11.25 12.09
C ALA A 16 10.70 10.15 12.80
N LEU A 17 11.41 9.26 13.50
CA LEU A 17 10.84 8.20 14.33
C LEU A 17 11.71 8.06 15.58
N ASN A 18 11.07 7.93 16.74
CA ASN A 18 11.72 7.75 18.05
C ASN A 18 11.11 6.59 18.79
N ASP A 19 11.85 5.48 18.88
CA ASP A 19 11.51 4.28 19.67
C ASP A 19 10.08 3.72 19.40
N VAL A 20 9.67 3.71 18.13
CA VAL A 20 8.32 3.31 17.73
C VAL A 20 8.20 1.79 17.74
N SER A 21 7.19 1.27 18.45
CA SER A 21 6.90 -0.16 18.52
C SER A 21 5.40 -0.42 18.37
N PHE A 22 5.03 -1.39 17.54
CA PHE A 22 3.66 -1.89 17.41
C PHE A 22 3.64 -3.27 16.75
N THR A 23 2.50 -3.92 16.84
CA THR A 23 2.26 -5.23 16.20
C THR A 23 1.01 -5.18 15.34
N VAL A 24 1.05 -5.88 14.20
CA VAL A 24 -0.10 -6.05 13.31
C VAL A 24 -0.45 -7.54 13.26
N GLY A 25 -1.68 -7.87 13.58
CA GLY A 25 -2.23 -9.22 13.53
C GLY A 25 -2.38 -9.73 12.09
N LYS A 26 -2.70 -11.00 11.95
CA LYS A 26 -3.04 -11.58 10.65
C LYS A 26 -4.52 -11.30 10.34
N GLY A 27 -4.81 -10.83 9.14
CA GLY A 27 -6.19 -10.59 8.69
C GLY A 27 -6.86 -9.39 9.35
N GLU A 28 -6.08 -8.38 9.78
CA GLU A 28 -6.62 -7.11 10.29
C GLU A 28 -6.28 -5.93 9.37
N ILE A 29 -7.09 -4.89 9.43
CA ILE A 29 -6.78 -3.57 8.88
C ILE A 29 -6.25 -2.71 10.03
N PHE A 30 -4.98 -2.31 9.93
CA PHE A 30 -4.26 -1.54 10.93
C PHE A 30 -3.96 -0.13 10.43
N GLY A 31 -4.39 0.88 11.17
CA GLY A 31 -4.21 2.29 10.82
C GLY A 31 -2.97 2.92 11.47
N LEU A 32 -2.14 3.59 10.68
CA LEU A 32 -1.11 4.53 11.14
C LEU A 32 -1.67 5.95 11.03
N LEU A 33 -2.17 6.50 12.13
CA LEU A 33 -2.78 7.81 12.19
C LEU A 33 -1.78 8.87 12.68
N GLY A 34 -1.87 10.08 12.18
CA GLY A 34 -1.06 11.20 12.65
C GLY A 34 -1.03 12.36 11.65
N PRO A 35 -0.59 13.54 12.10
CA PRO A 35 -0.50 14.71 11.22
C PRO A 35 0.54 14.54 10.11
N ASN A 36 0.52 15.44 9.12
CA ASN A 36 1.55 15.47 8.09
C ASN A 36 2.92 15.74 8.71
N GLY A 37 3.90 14.92 8.31
CA GLY A 37 5.25 14.98 8.84
C GLY A 37 5.48 14.31 10.20
N ALA A 38 4.50 13.57 10.74
CA ALA A 38 4.64 12.81 12.00
C ALA A 38 5.51 11.54 11.87
N GLY A 39 5.92 11.14 10.66
CA GLY A 39 6.76 9.95 10.46
C GLY A 39 6.05 8.75 9.82
N LYS A 40 4.74 8.82 9.53
CA LYS A 40 3.96 7.72 8.94
C LYS A 40 4.61 7.14 7.68
N THR A 41 4.88 7.97 6.68
CA THR A 41 5.56 7.57 5.44
C THR A 41 6.97 7.03 5.71
N THR A 42 7.70 7.60 6.69
CA THR A 42 9.02 7.08 7.09
C THR A 42 8.90 5.67 7.64
N MET A 43 7.95 5.43 8.55
CA MET A 43 7.68 4.09 9.09
C MET A 43 7.32 3.09 7.98
N ILE A 44 6.42 3.46 7.07
CA ILE A 44 6.06 2.64 5.91
C ILE A 44 7.29 2.32 5.05
N ARG A 45 8.15 3.30 4.79
CA ARG A 45 9.39 3.09 4.01
C ARG A 45 10.39 2.19 4.74
N VAL A 46 10.47 2.25 6.07
CA VAL A 46 11.29 1.32 6.89
C VAL A 46 10.73 -0.09 6.77
N ILE A 47 9.43 -0.29 6.93
CA ILE A 47 8.79 -1.61 6.78
C ILE A 47 9.03 -2.17 5.36
N ASN A 48 8.96 -1.34 4.32
CA ASN A 48 9.23 -1.76 2.94
C ASN A 48 10.73 -1.86 2.59
N ARG A 49 11.65 -1.68 3.56
CA ARG A 49 13.11 -1.69 3.36
C ARG A 49 13.61 -0.71 2.30
N ILE A 50 12.86 0.37 2.08
CA ILE A 50 13.25 1.49 1.19
C ILE A 50 14.21 2.42 1.94
N VAL A 51 14.04 2.53 3.26
CA VAL A 51 14.89 3.30 4.17
C VAL A 51 15.32 2.38 5.31
N GLU A 52 16.60 2.37 5.65
CA GLU A 52 17.11 1.67 6.83
C GLU A 52 16.80 2.46 8.10
N SER A 53 16.34 1.78 9.14
CA SER A 53 16.23 2.37 10.48
C SER A 53 17.61 2.56 11.10
N ASP A 54 17.76 3.53 11.99
CA ASP A 54 18.99 3.73 12.74
C ASP A 54 19.10 2.74 13.90
N SER A 55 17.96 2.28 14.44
CA SER A 55 17.86 1.23 15.44
C SER A 55 16.54 0.47 15.32
N GLY A 56 16.42 -0.63 16.07
CA GLY A 56 15.24 -1.46 16.13
C GLY A 56 15.19 -2.54 15.04
N SER A 57 14.04 -3.19 14.90
CA SER A 57 13.85 -4.27 13.92
C SER A 57 12.41 -4.40 13.46
N VAL A 58 12.24 -4.88 12.23
CA VAL A 58 10.95 -5.31 11.68
C VAL A 58 10.97 -6.83 11.54
N ARG A 59 9.91 -7.50 11.97
CA ARG A 59 9.76 -8.95 11.89
C ARG A 59 8.46 -9.30 11.17
N ILE A 60 8.50 -10.38 10.38
CA ILE A 60 7.32 -10.99 9.76
C ILE A 60 7.24 -12.44 10.23
N ASN A 61 6.07 -12.80 10.79
CA ASN A 61 5.81 -14.13 11.34
C ASN A 61 6.84 -14.62 12.40
N GLY A 62 7.45 -13.67 13.13
CA GLY A 62 8.45 -13.95 14.17
C GLY A 62 9.89 -13.85 13.69
N ASP A 63 10.17 -13.95 12.40
CA ASP A 63 11.51 -13.86 11.82
C ASP A 63 11.86 -12.43 11.41
N LEU A 64 13.16 -12.09 11.45
CA LEU A 64 13.64 -10.82 10.92
C LEU A 64 13.30 -10.70 9.45
N MET A 65 12.68 -9.59 9.08
CA MET A 65 12.26 -9.33 7.71
C MET A 65 13.47 -9.28 6.76
N VAL A 66 13.39 -10.04 5.67
CA VAL A 66 14.39 -10.08 4.59
C VAL A 66 13.82 -9.57 3.28
N ASN A 67 14.69 -9.36 2.27
CA ASN A 67 14.24 -8.85 0.97
C ASN A 67 13.26 -9.79 0.25
N ASP A 68 13.33 -11.08 0.51
CA ASP A 68 12.43 -12.06 -0.11
C ASP A 68 10.96 -11.89 0.36
N ASP A 69 10.76 -11.41 1.58
CA ASP A 69 9.43 -11.12 2.11
C ASP A 69 8.71 -10.02 1.32
N LEU A 70 9.45 -9.11 0.66
CA LEU A 70 8.88 -8.06 -0.18
C LEU A 70 8.05 -8.59 -1.36
N LYS A 71 8.28 -9.83 -1.77
CA LYS A 71 7.47 -10.49 -2.81
C LYS A 71 6.02 -10.69 -2.38
N GLN A 72 5.77 -10.80 -1.08
CA GLN A 72 4.45 -10.99 -0.48
C GLN A 72 3.79 -9.69 -0.06
N ILE A 73 4.43 -8.55 -0.31
CA ILE A 73 3.97 -7.22 0.08
C ILE A 73 3.52 -6.44 -1.15
N GLY A 74 2.32 -5.89 -1.09
CA GLY A 74 1.84 -4.86 -2.00
C GLY A 74 2.03 -3.49 -1.35
N TYR A 75 2.79 -2.61 -1.97
CA TYR A 75 3.01 -1.26 -1.48
C TYR A 75 2.42 -0.22 -2.42
N LEU A 76 1.51 0.60 -1.90
CA LEU A 76 0.93 1.76 -2.56
C LEU A 76 1.55 3.01 -1.93
N PRO A 77 2.48 3.70 -2.61
CA PRO A 77 3.02 4.97 -2.13
C PRO A 77 2.03 6.12 -2.35
N GLU A 78 2.12 7.16 -1.51
CA GLU A 78 1.37 8.41 -1.69
C GLU A 78 1.68 9.08 -3.04
N GLU A 79 2.98 9.09 -3.43
CA GLU A 79 3.41 9.57 -4.74
C GLU A 79 3.28 8.49 -5.81
N ARG A 80 2.88 8.89 -7.02
CA ARG A 80 2.59 7.94 -8.09
C ARG A 80 3.85 7.45 -8.79
N GLY A 81 4.14 6.17 -8.63
CA GLY A 81 5.21 5.47 -9.33
C GLY A 81 4.82 4.90 -10.70
N LEU A 82 3.92 5.56 -11.45
CA LEU A 82 3.44 5.06 -12.73
C LEU A 82 4.35 5.49 -13.89
N TYR A 83 4.65 4.57 -14.81
CA TYR A 83 5.44 4.83 -16.02
C TYR A 83 4.59 5.53 -17.08
N LYS A 84 4.72 6.86 -17.18
CA LYS A 84 3.86 7.76 -17.97
C LYS A 84 3.72 7.36 -19.44
N ASN A 85 4.79 6.85 -20.06
CA ASN A 85 4.83 6.50 -21.48
C ASN A 85 4.20 5.12 -21.82
N MET A 86 3.85 4.32 -20.80
CA MET A 86 3.21 3.02 -21.00
C MET A 86 1.69 3.17 -21.10
N THR A 87 1.04 2.24 -21.81
CA THR A 87 -0.41 2.09 -21.70
C THR A 87 -0.78 1.46 -20.36
N VAL A 88 -2.02 1.66 -19.91
CA VAL A 88 -2.52 1.12 -18.64
C VAL A 88 -2.32 -0.41 -18.57
N GLU A 89 -2.71 -1.11 -19.64
CA GLU A 89 -2.57 -2.57 -19.70
C GLU A 89 -1.09 -3.01 -19.74
N ALA A 90 -0.25 -2.34 -20.54
CA ALA A 90 1.17 -2.66 -20.59
C ALA A 90 1.88 -2.43 -19.26
N HIS A 91 1.49 -1.39 -18.53
CA HIS A 91 2.01 -1.09 -17.19
C HIS A 91 1.61 -2.16 -16.17
N ALA A 92 0.32 -2.55 -16.13
CA ALA A 92 -0.17 -3.61 -15.25
C ALA A 92 0.50 -4.96 -15.59
N MET A 93 0.63 -5.28 -16.88
CA MET A 93 1.36 -6.46 -17.36
C MET A 93 2.82 -6.45 -16.88
N PHE A 94 3.52 -5.35 -17.06
CA PHE A 94 4.91 -5.20 -16.66
C PHE A 94 5.08 -5.44 -15.15
N LEU A 95 4.26 -4.79 -14.30
CA LEU A 95 4.36 -4.95 -12.85
C LEU A 95 3.97 -6.35 -12.38
N GLY A 96 2.93 -6.96 -12.95
CA GLY A 96 2.55 -8.34 -12.64
C GLY A 96 3.67 -9.33 -12.99
N ARG A 97 4.31 -9.17 -14.14
CA ARG A 97 5.47 -9.97 -14.55
C ARG A 97 6.68 -9.76 -13.65
N LEU A 98 6.95 -8.53 -13.24
CA LEU A 98 8.02 -8.20 -12.29
C LEU A 98 7.82 -8.88 -10.93
N ARG A 99 6.56 -9.10 -10.52
CA ARG A 99 6.17 -9.82 -9.29
C ARG A 99 6.16 -11.35 -9.47
N GLY A 100 6.59 -11.87 -10.63
CA GLY A 100 6.77 -13.31 -10.88
C GLY A 100 5.54 -14.02 -11.42
N LEU A 101 4.44 -13.32 -11.71
CA LEU A 101 3.26 -13.94 -12.32
C LEU A 101 3.53 -14.38 -13.76
N SER A 102 2.91 -15.45 -14.24
CA SER A 102 2.91 -15.81 -15.65
C SER A 102 2.15 -14.77 -16.49
N LYS A 103 2.40 -14.71 -17.80
CA LYS A 103 1.64 -13.80 -18.69
C LYS A 103 0.15 -14.13 -18.69
N ALA A 104 -0.20 -15.41 -18.64
CA ALA A 104 -1.59 -15.85 -18.59
C ALA A 104 -2.28 -15.41 -17.29
N ASP A 105 -1.64 -15.62 -16.13
CA ASP A 105 -2.18 -15.21 -14.84
C ASP A 105 -2.37 -13.68 -14.78
N VAL A 106 -1.39 -12.92 -15.28
CA VAL A 106 -1.50 -11.44 -15.30
C VAL A 106 -2.69 -11.01 -16.15
N ASN A 107 -2.90 -11.59 -17.34
CA ASN A 107 -4.04 -11.26 -18.20
C ASN A 107 -5.36 -11.52 -17.46
N THR A 108 -5.53 -12.70 -16.86
CA THR A 108 -6.74 -13.05 -16.11
C THR A 108 -7.01 -12.06 -14.98
N LYS A 109 -5.95 -11.67 -14.25
CA LYS A 109 -6.08 -10.71 -13.15
C LYS A 109 -6.34 -9.28 -13.65
N ILE A 110 -5.75 -8.87 -14.77
CA ILE A 110 -6.04 -7.58 -15.41
C ILE A 110 -7.52 -7.56 -15.81
N ASP A 111 -8.03 -8.61 -16.46
CA ASP A 111 -9.44 -8.68 -16.87
C ASP A 111 -10.36 -8.55 -15.66
N TYR A 112 -10.12 -9.33 -14.60
CA TYR A 112 -10.89 -9.25 -13.36
C TYR A 112 -10.89 -7.83 -12.75
N TRP A 113 -9.71 -7.23 -12.55
CA TRP A 113 -9.60 -5.94 -11.89
C TRP A 113 -10.11 -4.78 -12.74
N PHE A 114 -9.93 -4.86 -14.06
CA PHE A 114 -10.39 -3.80 -14.96
C PHE A 114 -11.91 -3.82 -15.11
N ASP A 115 -12.53 -5.00 -15.09
CA ASP A 115 -13.99 -5.13 -15.02
C ASP A 115 -14.52 -4.58 -13.70
N ARG A 116 -13.93 -4.99 -12.58
CA ARG A 116 -14.37 -4.59 -11.24
C ARG A 116 -14.26 -3.08 -10.98
N PHE A 117 -13.26 -2.42 -11.55
CA PHE A 117 -13.07 -0.96 -11.44
C PHE A 117 -13.66 -0.18 -12.58
N GLU A 118 -14.33 -0.84 -13.54
CA GLU A 118 -14.95 -0.25 -14.74
C GLU A 118 -13.97 0.58 -15.57
N ILE A 119 -12.75 0.03 -15.80
CA ILE A 119 -11.67 0.73 -16.51
C ILE A 119 -11.22 0.04 -17.80
N ASN A 120 -12.01 -0.89 -18.36
CA ASN A 120 -11.65 -1.59 -19.59
C ASN A 120 -11.38 -0.65 -20.76
N ASP A 121 -12.12 0.45 -20.86
CA ASP A 121 -11.93 1.46 -21.91
C ASP A 121 -10.60 2.22 -21.77
N TRP A 122 -9.88 2.03 -20.65
CA TRP A 122 -8.60 2.70 -20.45
C TRP A 122 -7.41 1.84 -20.85
N ARG A 123 -7.57 0.57 -21.19
CA ARG A 123 -6.50 -0.38 -21.49
C ARG A 123 -5.43 0.19 -22.40
N LYS A 124 -5.84 0.83 -23.50
CA LYS A 124 -4.97 1.40 -24.54
C LYS A 124 -4.56 2.86 -24.28
N LYS A 125 -5.15 3.53 -23.29
CA LYS A 125 -4.75 4.89 -22.92
C LYS A 125 -3.35 4.87 -22.33
N ARG A 126 -2.55 5.89 -22.64
CA ARG A 126 -1.27 6.12 -21.96
C ARG A 126 -1.53 6.65 -20.55
N ILE A 127 -0.66 6.29 -19.60
CA ILE A 127 -0.79 6.73 -18.21
C ILE A 127 -0.74 8.25 -18.08
N GLU A 128 0.04 8.93 -18.92
CA GLU A 128 0.08 10.40 -18.95
C GLU A 128 -1.26 11.07 -19.31
N GLN A 129 -2.17 10.35 -19.95
CA GLN A 129 -3.49 10.84 -20.35
C GLN A 129 -4.55 10.67 -19.26
N LEU A 130 -4.20 10.02 -18.14
CA LEU A 130 -5.13 9.75 -17.06
C LEU A 130 -5.30 10.97 -16.15
N SER A 131 -6.54 11.20 -15.70
CA SER A 131 -6.80 12.11 -14.60
C SER A 131 -6.15 11.59 -13.30
N LYS A 132 -6.12 12.43 -12.27
CA LYS A 132 -5.58 12.07 -10.96
C LYS A 132 -6.28 10.82 -10.38
N GLY A 133 -7.61 10.79 -10.35
CA GLY A 133 -8.38 9.66 -9.84
C GLY A 133 -8.22 8.39 -10.70
N MET A 134 -8.18 8.53 -12.04
CA MET A 134 -7.91 7.41 -12.93
C MET A 134 -6.54 6.77 -12.65
N ALA A 135 -5.51 7.58 -12.51
CA ALA A 135 -4.15 7.10 -12.21
C ALA A 135 -4.09 6.39 -10.85
N GLN A 136 -4.85 6.84 -9.85
CA GLN A 136 -4.93 6.18 -8.55
C GLN A 136 -5.62 4.83 -8.61
N LYS A 137 -6.72 4.67 -9.38
CA LYS A 137 -7.33 3.36 -9.63
C LYS A 137 -6.32 2.38 -10.23
N VAL A 138 -5.61 2.81 -11.27
CA VAL A 138 -4.58 1.98 -11.92
C VAL A 138 -3.46 1.62 -10.93
N GLN A 139 -3.00 2.55 -10.12
CA GLN A 139 -1.97 2.32 -9.12
C GLN A 139 -2.42 1.30 -8.06
N PHE A 140 -3.66 1.43 -7.56
CA PHE A 140 -4.23 0.47 -6.63
C PHE A 140 -4.29 -0.94 -7.24
N ILE A 141 -4.85 -1.07 -8.45
CA ILE A 141 -4.92 -2.36 -9.16
C ILE A 141 -3.53 -2.99 -9.30
N CYS A 142 -2.54 -2.23 -9.74
CA CYS A 142 -1.17 -2.72 -9.87
C CYS A 142 -0.56 -3.18 -8.53
N THR A 143 -0.97 -2.55 -7.42
CA THR A 143 -0.50 -2.91 -6.08
C THR A 143 -1.05 -4.25 -5.61
N VAL A 144 -2.30 -4.58 -5.97
CA VAL A 144 -2.98 -5.81 -5.52
C VAL A 144 -2.90 -6.97 -6.51
N LEU A 145 -2.47 -6.71 -7.75
CA LEU A 145 -2.50 -7.64 -8.88
C LEU A 145 -1.81 -8.99 -8.59
N HIS A 146 -0.74 -8.99 -7.81
CA HIS A 146 0.01 -10.19 -7.44
C HIS A 146 -0.50 -10.88 -6.17
N GLU A 147 -1.68 -10.47 -5.67
CA GLU A 147 -2.36 -11.05 -4.50
C GLU A 147 -1.49 -11.09 -3.24
N PRO A 148 -0.91 -9.97 -2.82
CA PRO A 148 -0.03 -9.93 -1.67
C PRO A 148 -0.74 -10.43 -0.39
N LYS A 149 0.04 -10.94 0.55
CA LYS A 149 -0.46 -11.32 1.88
C LYS A 149 -0.56 -10.12 2.83
N LEU A 150 0.31 -9.13 2.62
CA LEU A 150 0.37 -7.87 3.35
C LEU A 150 0.26 -6.71 2.37
N LEU A 151 -0.73 -5.84 2.57
CA LEU A 151 -0.89 -4.59 1.85
C LEU A 151 -0.43 -3.45 2.76
N ILE A 152 0.39 -2.56 2.22
CA ILE A 152 0.84 -1.34 2.89
C ILE A 152 0.48 -0.17 2.00
N LEU A 153 -0.40 0.71 2.48
CA LEU A 153 -1.02 1.78 1.71
C LEU A 153 -0.72 3.13 2.37
N ASP A 154 0.01 3.98 1.67
CA ASP A 154 0.35 5.33 2.17
C ASP A 154 -0.66 6.34 1.63
N GLU A 155 -1.52 6.87 2.53
CA GLU A 155 -2.61 7.81 2.22
C GLU A 155 -3.51 7.35 1.06
N PRO A 156 -4.09 6.11 1.11
CA PRO A 156 -4.77 5.48 -0.03
C PRO A 156 -5.99 6.25 -0.53
N PHE A 157 -6.58 7.09 0.30
CA PHE A 157 -7.80 7.84 -0.03
C PHE A 157 -7.51 9.26 -0.54
N SER A 158 -6.26 9.71 -0.50
CA SER A 158 -5.86 11.05 -0.92
C SER A 158 -6.09 11.27 -2.41
N GLY A 159 -6.90 12.27 -2.74
CA GLY A 159 -7.15 12.71 -4.12
C GLY A 159 -8.16 11.88 -4.91
N PHE A 160 -8.88 10.97 -4.26
CA PHE A 160 -10.09 10.38 -4.79
C PHE A 160 -11.32 11.26 -4.49
N ASP A 161 -12.32 11.18 -5.36
CA ASP A 161 -13.66 11.63 -5.03
C ASP A 161 -14.36 10.65 -4.07
N PRO A 162 -15.45 11.04 -3.39
CA PRO A 162 -16.11 10.21 -2.40
C PRO A 162 -16.55 8.83 -2.91
N VAL A 163 -17.00 8.72 -4.16
CA VAL A 163 -17.45 7.44 -4.74
C VAL A 163 -16.30 6.47 -4.87
N ASN A 164 -15.15 6.94 -5.36
CA ASN A 164 -13.96 6.13 -5.49
C ASN A 164 -13.34 5.77 -4.13
N VAL A 165 -13.47 6.64 -3.11
CA VAL A 165 -13.06 6.31 -1.73
C VAL A 165 -13.86 5.11 -1.21
N GLU A 166 -15.19 5.11 -1.38
CA GLU A 166 -16.04 4.00 -0.92
C GLU A 166 -15.72 2.70 -1.67
N LEU A 167 -15.45 2.77 -2.97
CA LEU A 167 -15.02 1.60 -3.74
C LEU A 167 -13.73 1.00 -3.16
N ILE A 168 -12.70 1.82 -2.89
CA ILE A 168 -11.44 1.32 -2.32
C ILE A 168 -11.66 0.75 -0.92
N LYS A 169 -12.47 1.39 -0.06
CA LYS A 169 -12.79 0.86 1.28
C LYS A 169 -13.45 -0.51 1.19
N GLN A 170 -14.43 -0.68 0.31
CA GLN A 170 -15.09 -1.95 0.10
C GLN A 170 -14.11 -3.05 -0.32
N GLU A 171 -13.20 -2.74 -1.26
CA GLU A 171 -12.14 -3.67 -1.67
C GLU A 171 -11.23 -4.07 -0.52
N LEU A 172 -10.83 -3.12 0.34
CA LEU A 172 -9.99 -3.41 1.49
C LEU A 172 -10.71 -4.32 2.51
N ILE A 173 -12.01 -4.10 2.75
CA ILE A 173 -12.84 -4.93 3.62
C ILE A 173 -12.95 -6.37 3.05
N GLU A 174 -13.20 -6.51 1.74
CA GLU A 174 -13.27 -7.81 1.08
C GLU A 174 -11.93 -8.55 1.13
N MET A 175 -10.81 -7.84 0.89
CA MET A 175 -9.47 -8.41 1.02
C MET A 175 -9.16 -8.87 2.43
N LYS A 176 -9.56 -8.11 3.46
CA LYS A 176 -9.46 -8.52 4.86
C LYS A 176 -10.28 -9.79 5.10
N ALA A 177 -11.52 -9.85 4.63
CA ALA A 177 -12.37 -11.02 4.76
C ALA A 177 -11.75 -12.27 4.09
N ALA A 178 -10.99 -12.07 3.01
CA ALA A 178 -10.19 -13.10 2.35
C ALA A 178 -8.86 -13.42 3.09
N GLY A 179 -8.64 -12.89 4.29
CA GLY A 179 -7.49 -13.16 5.15
C GLY A 179 -6.23 -12.35 4.85
N LYS A 180 -6.32 -11.30 4.02
CA LYS A 180 -5.20 -10.37 3.81
C LYS A 180 -5.01 -9.47 5.02
N THR A 181 -3.77 -9.09 5.30
CA THR A 181 -3.43 -8.10 6.33
C THR A 181 -3.16 -6.78 5.66
N ILE A 182 -3.67 -5.68 6.22
CA ILE A 182 -3.59 -4.36 5.60
C ILE A 182 -3.07 -3.36 6.62
N ILE A 183 -2.08 -2.58 6.23
CA ILE A 183 -1.61 -1.41 6.96
C ILE A 183 -1.90 -0.19 6.09
N LEU A 184 -2.56 0.80 6.63
CA LEU A 184 -2.76 2.06 5.92
C LEU A 184 -2.37 3.26 6.78
N SER A 185 -1.77 4.26 6.15
CA SER A 185 -1.57 5.56 6.79
C SER A 185 -2.70 6.51 6.44
N SER A 186 -3.05 7.38 7.38
CA SER A 186 -3.93 8.51 7.12
C SER A 186 -3.71 9.65 8.13
N HIS A 187 -4.02 10.85 7.69
CA HIS A 187 -4.20 12.01 8.57
C HIS A 187 -5.70 12.29 8.82
N ASN A 188 -6.61 11.53 8.19
CA ASN A 188 -8.06 11.66 8.33
C ASN A 188 -8.61 10.57 9.26
N MET A 189 -8.93 10.98 10.50
CA MET A 189 -9.43 10.08 11.54
C MET A 189 -10.72 9.36 11.11
N LYS A 190 -11.66 10.07 10.48
CA LYS A 190 -12.95 9.50 10.07
C LYS A 190 -12.78 8.31 9.11
N SER A 191 -11.91 8.45 8.11
CA SER A 191 -11.67 7.37 7.15
C SER A 191 -11.02 6.13 7.79
N VAL A 192 -10.23 6.33 8.85
CA VAL A 192 -9.57 5.25 9.59
C VAL A 192 -10.56 4.53 10.49
N GLU A 193 -11.39 5.27 11.25
CA GLU A 193 -12.40 4.71 12.15
C GLU A 193 -13.42 3.81 11.44
N GLU A 194 -13.73 4.10 10.18
CA GLU A 194 -14.72 3.36 9.41
C GLU A 194 -14.25 1.94 9.02
N ILE A 195 -12.96 1.71 8.85
CA ILE A 195 -12.46 0.43 8.29
C ILE A 195 -11.36 -0.25 9.10
N CYS A 196 -10.65 0.47 9.99
CA CYS A 196 -9.56 -0.11 10.76
C CYS A 196 -10.05 -0.83 12.00
N ASP A 197 -9.48 -2.02 12.25
CA ASP A 197 -9.73 -2.76 13.50
C ASP A 197 -8.96 -2.18 14.67
N ARG A 198 -7.76 -1.67 14.40
CA ARG A 198 -6.84 -1.08 15.37
C ARG A 198 -6.08 0.08 14.74
N VAL A 199 -5.70 1.02 15.57
CA VAL A 199 -4.99 2.23 15.15
C VAL A 199 -3.83 2.48 16.11
N VAL A 200 -2.71 2.95 15.57
CA VAL A 200 -1.65 3.60 16.35
C VAL A 200 -1.56 5.06 15.95
N LEU A 201 -1.47 5.93 16.94
CA LEU A 201 -1.20 7.33 16.71
C LEU A 201 0.31 7.54 16.69
N ILE A 202 0.83 8.07 15.59
CA ILE A 202 2.20 8.54 15.48
C ILE A 202 2.16 10.05 15.62
N ASP A 203 2.74 10.55 16.68
CA ASP A 203 2.89 11.97 16.96
C ASP A 203 4.37 12.27 17.27
N LYS A 204 4.75 13.54 17.16
CA LYS A 204 6.14 14.00 17.39
C LYS A 204 6.46 14.12 18.86
#